data_09c6edeb39b8cd88104977713ed33762
#
_entry.id   09c6edeb39b8cd88104977713ed33762
#
_cell.length_a   1.000
_cell.length_b   1.000
_cell.length_c   1.000
_cell.angle_alpha   90.00
_cell.angle_beta   90.00
_cell.angle_gamma   90.00
#
_symmetry.space_group_name_H-M   'P 1'
#
loop_
_entity.id
_entity.type
_entity.pdbx_description
1 polymer ?
#
loop_
_entity_poly.entity_id
_entity_poly.type
_entity_poly.pdbx_seq_one_letter_code
_entity_poly.pdbx_strand_id
1 'polypeptide(L)'
;MRLFGYARVSTSQQSLDIQINALKDAGVKLTRLFTDKATGSHSDRDGLQTLRLKVEEGDVILVKKLDRLGRDTADMIQLIKEFDAMGVSIRFLDDGISTEGAMGKMVVTILAAVAQAERQRILERTNEGRVEARLKGINFGRKRTIDREKIVSLYTAGIGATEISRQTGIGRSTVYKLLQEASR
;
A
#
# COMPACT_ATOMS: atom_id res chain seq x y z
N MET A 1 -2.20 32.09 3.16
CA MET A 1 -1.26 31.08 3.70
C MET A 1 -1.66 30.75 5.14
N ARG A 2 -2.13 29.53 5.36
CA ARG A 2 -2.47 29.01 6.70
C ARG A 2 -1.48 27.89 7.03
N LEU A 3 -1.15 27.73 8.33
CA LEU A 3 -0.32 26.63 8.80
C LEU A 3 -1.20 25.49 9.31
N PHE A 4 -0.99 24.30 8.80
CA PHE A 4 -1.57 23.05 9.25
C PHE A 4 -0.48 22.15 9.82
N GLY A 5 -0.82 21.27 10.74
CA GLY A 5 0.10 20.30 11.32
C GLY A 5 -0.38 18.88 11.10
N TYR A 6 0.55 17.97 10.77
CA TYR A 6 0.28 16.55 10.71
C TYR A 6 1.28 15.77 11.55
N ALA A 7 0.75 14.86 12.40
CA ALA A 7 1.56 13.98 13.23
C ALA A 7 1.07 12.54 13.14
N ARG A 8 2.00 11.59 13.01
CA ARG A 8 1.69 10.16 12.91
C ARG A 8 2.58 9.32 13.82
N VAL A 9 1.98 8.34 14.51
CA VAL A 9 2.70 7.38 15.35
C VAL A 9 2.22 5.96 15.11
N SER A 10 3.09 4.97 15.35
CA SER A 10 2.72 3.55 15.26
C SER A 10 2.04 3.06 16.54
N THR A 11 2.55 3.41 17.74
CA THR A 11 2.06 2.87 19.02
C THR A 11 2.22 3.79 20.22
N SER A 12 3.21 4.68 20.25
CA SER A 12 3.57 5.45 21.45
C SER A 12 2.89 6.79 21.54
N GLN A 13 2.05 6.99 22.55
CA GLN A 13 1.43 8.28 22.87
C GLN A 13 2.48 9.37 23.13
N GLN A 14 3.53 9.05 23.88
CA GLN A 14 4.61 9.98 24.18
C GLN A 14 5.29 10.53 22.92
N SER A 15 5.46 9.69 21.87
CA SER A 15 6.01 10.13 20.58
C SER A 15 5.03 11.07 19.85
N LEU A 16 3.74 10.91 20.02
CA LEU A 16 2.74 11.80 19.44
C LEU A 16 2.77 13.17 20.11
N ASP A 17 2.83 13.21 21.44
CA ASP A 17 2.86 14.45 22.21
C ASP A 17 4.08 15.31 21.89
N ILE A 18 5.25 14.68 21.68
CA ILE A 18 6.46 15.36 21.23
C ILE A 18 6.26 16.01 19.84
N GLN A 19 5.61 15.32 18.91
CA GLN A 19 5.32 15.89 17.58
C GLN A 19 4.32 17.04 17.68
N ILE A 20 3.25 16.88 18.45
CA ILE A 20 2.23 17.90 18.67
C ILE A 20 2.86 19.18 19.23
N ASN A 21 3.71 19.06 20.25
CA ASN A 21 4.36 20.20 20.87
C ASN A 21 5.28 20.93 19.86
N ALA A 22 6.12 20.19 19.11
CA ALA A 22 6.96 20.77 18.08
C ALA A 22 6.15 21.52 17.01
N LEU A 23 5.01 21.00 16.59
CA LEU A 23 4.10 21.65 15.63
C LEU A 23 3.46 22.91 16.20
N LYS A 24 3.08 22.91 17.49
CA LYS A 24 2.55 24.10 18.18
C LYS A 24 3.62 25.19 18.30
N ASP A 25 4.84 24.82 18.69
CA ASP A 25 5.96 25.73 18.83
C ASP A 25 6.31 26.37 17.48
N ALA A 26 6.10 25.62 16.36
CA ALA A 26 6.22 26.13 15.00
C ALA A 26 5.02 26.98 14.53
N GLY A 27 4.05 27.28 15.40
CA GLY A 27 2.93 28.18 15.13
C GLY A 27 1.65 27.52 14.61
N VAL A 28 1.52 26.19 14.65
CA VAL A 28 0.29 25.50 14.25
C VAL A 28 -0.78 25.65 15.34
N LYS A 29 -1.95 26.14 14.95
CA LYS A 29 -3.11 26.22 15.83
C LYS A 29 -3.68 24.82 16.07
N LEU A 30 -4.16 24.52 17.31
CA LEU A 30 -4.74 23.22 17.65
C LEU A 30 -5.89 22.79 16.73
N THR A 31 -6.71 23.73 16.27
CA THR A 31 -7.80 23.49 15.33
C THR A 31 -7.35 23.07 13.92
N ARG A 32 -6.06 23.18 13.61
CA ARG A 32 -5.43 22.83 12.34
C ARG A 32 -4.37 21.75 12.50
N LEU A 33 -4.41 21.01 13.60
CA LEU A 33 -3.51 19.92 13.88
C LEU A 33 -4.25 18.59 13.73
N PHE A 34 -3.75 17.72 12.88
CA PHE A 34 -4.33 16.42 12.52
C PHE A 34 -3.37 15.31 12.92
N THR A 35 -3.93 14.24 13.48
CA THR A 35 -3.11 13.14 14.01
C THR A 35 -3.68 11.80 13.59
N ASP A 36 -2.78 10.86 13.27
CA ASP A 36 -3.12 9.48 12.99
C ASP A 36 -2.30 8.52 13.85
N LYS A 37 -2.96 7.43 14.31
CA LYS A 37 -2.31 6.31 14.97
C LYS A 37 -2.36 5.11 14.04
N ALA A 38 -1.20 4.60 13.61
CA ALA A 38 -1.11 3.39 12.81
C ALA A 38 -1.22 2.17 13.73
N THR A 39 -2.40 1.57 13.82
CA THR A 39 -2.62 0.31 14.54
C THR A 39 -2.78 -0.83 13.54
N GLY A 40 -1.75 -1.67 13.40
CA GLY A 40 -1.83 -2.90 12.59
C GLY A 40 -2.05 -2.70 11.08
N SER A 41 -2.70 -3.68 10.45
CA SER A 41 -2.93 -3.74 9.00
C SER A 41 -4.02 -2.77 8.49
N HIS A 42 -4.85 -2.25 9.37
CA HIS A 42 -5.89 -1.25 9.06
C HIS A 42 -5.53 0.06 9.75
N SER A 43 -4.76 0.89 9.08
CA SER A 43 -4.54 2.25 9.56
C SER A 43 -5.54 3.16 8.86
N ASP A 44 -6.67 3.40 9.49
CA ASP A 44 -7.51 4.54 9.14
C ASP A 44 -6.68 5.81 9.31
N ARG A 45 -6.61 6.61 8.26
CA ARG A 45 -5.92 7.90 8.24
C ARG A 45 -6.94 9.02 8.21
N ASP A 46 -7.86 8.99 9.16
CA ASP A 46 -8.93 9.99 9.25
C ASP A 46 -8.37 11.39 9.40
N GLY A 47 -7.28 11.53 10.15
CA GLY A 47 -6.56 12.79 10.31
C GLY A 47 -6.01 13.29 8.98
N LEU A 48 -5.33 12.45 8.20
CA LEU A 48 -4.80 12.81 6.89
C LEU A 48 -5.91 13.11 5.88
N GLN A 49 -6.98 12.31 5.88
CA GLN A 49 -8.13 12.55 5.01
C GLN A 49 -8.83 13.87 5.34
N THR A 50 -9.01 14.16 6.63
CA THR A 50 -9.57 15.43 7.05
C THR A 50 -8.66 16.60 6.69
N LEU A 51 -7.34 16.44 6.82
CA LEU A 51 -6.37 17.44 6.40
C LEU A 51 -6.50 17.76 4.91
N ARG A 52 -6.57 16.73 4.03
CA ARG A 52 -6.78 16.88 2.59
C ARG A 52 -8.00 17.74 2.23
N LEU A 53 -9.09 17.54 2.97
CA LEU A 53 -10.33 18.29 2.74
C LEU A 53 -10.28 19.75 3.25
N LYS A 54 -9.32 20.06 4.13
CA LYS A 54 -9.25 21.38 4.78
C LYS A 54 -8.20 22.30 4.24
N VAL A 55 -7.18 21.77 3.57
CA VAL A 55 -6.12 22.56 2.94
C VAL A 55 -6.59 23.15 1.62
N GLU A 56 -6.07 24.32 1.30
CA GLU A 56 -6.33 25.04 0.06
C GLU A 56 -4.99 25.52 -0.54
N GLU A 57 -5.01 25.92 -1.80
CA GLU A 57 -3.85 26.47 -2.49
C GLU A 57 -3.16 27.57 -1.66
N GLY A 58 -1.84 27.53 -1.57
CA GLY A 58 -1.02 28.45 -0.80
C GLY A 58 -0.93 28.16 0.70
N ASP A 59 -1.53 27.06 1.18
CA ASP A 59 -1.35 26.60 2.57
C ASP A 59 -0.06 25.80 2.74
N VAL A 60 0.41 25.70 3.99
CA VAL A 60 1.61 24.96 4.36
C VAL A 60 1.29 23.92 5.41
N ILE A 61 1.68 22.67 5.15
CA ILE A 61 1.60 21.58 6.11
C ILE A 61 2.96 21.42 6.79
N LEU A 62 2.97 21.49 8.13
CA LEU A 62 4.15 21.22 8.94
C LEU A 62 4.11 19.76 9.41
N VAL A 63 5.22 19.07 9.24
CA VAL A 63 5.44 17.69 9.72
C VAL A 63 6.77 17.67 10.47
N LYS A 64 6.88 16.92 11.56
CA LYS A 64 8.12 16.92 12.33
C LYS A 64 9.29 16.35 11.56
N LYS A 65 9.11 15.16 10.92
CA LYS A 65 10.13 14.46 10.12
C LYS A 65 9.52 13.83 8.88
N LEU A 66 10.34 13.55 7.87
CA LEU A 66 9.95 12.87 6.63
C LEU A 66 9.22 11.55 6.88
N ASP A 67 9.72 10.71 7.78
CA ASP A 67 9.16 9.39 8.12
C ASP A 67 7.81 9.47 8.85
N ARG A 68 7.36 10.67 9.21
CA ARG A 68 6.06 10.90 9.86
C ARG A 68 4.94 11.25 8.89
N LEU A 69 5.26 11.58 7.65
CA LEU A 69 4.25 11.89 6.63
C LEU A 69 3.65 10.60 6.03
N GLY A 70 4.49 9.72 5.51
CA GLY A 70 4.10 8.48 4.84
C GLY A 70 4.24 7.24 5.72
N ARG A 71 3.72 6.09 5.25
CA ARG A 71 3.93 4.76 5.84
C ARG A 71 5.29 4.20 5.44
N ASP A 72 5.67 4.48 4.22
CA ASP A 72 6.92 4.14 3.59
C ASP A 72 7.35 5.27 2.66
N THR A 73 8.50 5.13 2.04
CA THR A 73 9.05 6.14 1.13
C THR A 73 8.15 6.40 -0.08
N ALA A 74 7.53 5.37 -0.63
CA ALA A 74 6.66 5.51 -1.80
C ALA A 74 5.38 6.28 -1.47
N ASP A 75 4.73 5.95 -0.36
CA ASP A 75 3.54 6.63 0.15
C ASP A 75 3.85 8.10 0.52
N MET A 76 4.99 8.37 1.17
CA MET A 76 5.44 9.72 1.48
C MET A 76 5.58 10.57 0.21
N ILE A 77 6.22 10.04 -0.83
CA ILE A 77 6.41 10.76 -2.10
C ILE A 77 5.09 10.98 -2.82
N GLN A 78 4.20 10.00 -2.78
CA GLN A 78 2.86 10.14 -3.35
C GLN A 78 2.08 11.27 -2.67
N LEU A 79 2.15 11.36 -1.35
CA LEU A 79 1.52 12.43 -0.58
C LEU A 79 2.12 13.80 -0.89
N ILE A 80 3.46 13.90 -1.01
CA ILE A 80 4.13 15.15 -1.38
C ILE A 80 3.66 15.62 -2.77
N LYS A 81 3.59 14.71 -3.76
CA LYS A 81 3.11 15.05 -5.10
C LYS A 81 1.64 15.47 -5.11
N GLU A 82 0.82 14.81 -4.31
CA GLU A 82 -0.61 15.10 -4.18
C GLU A 82 -0.82 16.52 -3.65
N PHE A 83 -0.13 16.89 -2.56
CA PHE A 83 -0.24 18.22 -1.99
C PHE A 83 0.40 19.30 -2.88
N ASP A 84 1.50 19.00 -3.57
CA ASP A 84 2.08 19.91 -4.57
C ASP A 84 1.10 20.18 -5.72
N ALA A 85 0.41 19.18 -6.21
CA ALA A 85 -0.64 19.34 -7.23
C ALA A 85 -1.84 20.17 -6.75
N MET A 86 -2.11 20.20 -5.44
CA MET A 86 -3.12 21.05 -4.81
C MET A 86 -2.60 22.49 -4.52
N GLY A 87 -1.34 22.79 -4.86
CA GLY A 87 -0.69 24.07 -4.53
C GLY A 87 -0.36 24.22 -3.05
N VAL A 88 -0.30 23.10 -2.31
CA VAL A 88 0.00 23.07 -0.87
C VAL A 88 1.43 22.61 -0.64
N SER A 89 2.20 23.39 0.12
CA SER A 89 3.59 23.07 0.44
C SER A 89 3.68 22.24 1.72
N ILE A 90 4.73 21.42 1.83
CA ILE A 90 5.04 20.65 3.04
C ILE A 90 6.42 21.11 3.56
N ARG A 91 6.52 21.32 4.88
CA ARG A 91 7.77 21.65 5.54
C ARG A 91 8.06 20.65 6.66
N PHE A 92 9.25 20.05 6.63
CA PHE A 92 9.74 19.09 7.63
C PHE A 92 10.65 19.84 8.61
N LEU A 93 10.23 19.88 9.89
CA LEU A 93 10.86 20.75 10.91
C LEU A 93 12.28 20.30 11.25
N ASP A 94 12.48 19.01 11.56
CA ASP A 94 13.76 18.46 11.99
C ASP A 94 14.74 18.27 10.82
N ASP A 95 14.20 17.99 9.62
CA ASP A 95 15.02 17.71 8.42
C ASP A 95 15.42 19.00 7.68
N GLY A 96 14.81 20.15 8.01
CA GLY A 96 15.06 21.43 7.34
C GLY A 96 14.64 21.46 5.86
N ILE A 97 13.80 20.52 5.44
CA ILE A 97 13.35 20.36 4.07
C ILE A 97 11.99 21.02 3.89
N SER A 98 11.81 21.74 2.77
CA SER A 98 10.53 22.28 2.34
C SER A 98 10.29 21.94 0.87
N THR A 99 9.03 21.66 0.53
CA THR A 99 8.62 21.48 -0.89
C THR A 99 8.27 22.81 -1.56
N GLU A 100 8.44 23.94 -0.85
CA GLU A 100 8.12 25.27 -1.31
C GLU A 100 9.15 25.79 -2.32
N GLY A 101 8.67 26.43 -3.37
CA GLY A 101 9.51 27.07 -4.38
C GLY A 101 10.28 26.10 -5.29
N ALA A 102 11.21 26.64 -6.09
CA ALA A 102 11.97 25.87 -7.09
C ALA A 102 12.85 24.78 -6.45
N MET A 103 13.51 25.09 -5.35
CA MET A 103 14.33 24.12 -4.61
C MET A 103 13.50 22.99 -4.03
N GLY A 104 12.30 23.30 -3.53
CA GLY A 104 11.36 22.29 -3.05
C GLY A 104 10.94 21.32 -4.14
N LYS A 105 10.62 21.81 -5.32
CA LYS A 105 10.29 20.97 -6.50
C LYS A 105 11.46 20.07 -6.90
N MET A 106 12.69 20.55 -6.82
CA MET A 106 13.88 19.74 -7.07
C MET A 106 14.00 18.60 -6.04
N VAL A 107 13.82 18.90 -4.76
CA VAL A 107 13.83 17.88 -3.68
C VAL A 107 12.75 16.81 -3.93
N VAL A 108 11.51 17.21 -4.26
CA VAL A 108 10.42 16.27 -4.59
C VAL A 108 10.80 15.38 -5.78
N THR A 109 11.41 15.95 -6.81
CA THR A 109 11.84 15.22 -8.00
C THR A 109 12.91 14.17 -7.66
N ILE A 110 13.91 14.55 -6.86
CA ILE A 110 14.97 13.63 -6.43
C ILE A 110 14.39 12.49 -5.58
N LEU A 111 13.56 12.81 -4.59
CA LEU A 111 12.90 11.81 -3.75
C LEU A 111 12.04 10.85 -4.60
N ALA A 112 11.31 11.38 -5.58
CA ALA A 112 10.52 10.57 -6.50
C ALA A 112 11.39 9.61 -7.34
N ALA A 113 12.53 10.06 -7.84
CA ALA A 113 13.47 9.25 -8.60
C ALA A 113 14.08 8.14 -7.73
N VAL A 114 14.47 8.46 -6.48
CA VAL A 114 14.99 7.47 -5.52
C VAL A 114 13.96 6.38 -5.22
N ALA A 115 12.70 6.76 -4.93
CA ALA A 115 11.65 5.76 -4.66
C ALA A 115 11.34 4.89 -5.89
N GLN A 116 11.38 5.46 -7.08
CA GLN A 116 11.18 4.68 -8.30
C GLN A 116 12.30 3.65 -8.49
N ALA A 117 13.55 4.05 -8.25
CA ALA A 117 14.70 3.14 -8.33
C ALA A 117 14.61 2.03 -7.29
N GLU A 118 14.20 2.35 -6.06
CA GLU A 118 14.04 1.36 -4.99
C GLU A 118 12.92 0.37 -5.30
N ARG A 119 11.76 0.86 -5.80
CA ARG A 119 10.66 0.00 -6.25
C ARG A 119 11.10 -0.95 -7.37
N GLN A 120 11.88 -0.46 -8.32
CA GLN A 120 12.41 -1.28 -9.41
C GLN A 120 13.31 -2.40 -8.88
N ARG A 121 14.23 -2.10 -7.97
CA ARG A 121 15.10 -3.10 -7.32
C ARG A 121 14.31 -4.18 -6.56
N ILE A 122 13.24 -3.77 -5.84
CA ILE A 122 12.37 -4.72 -5.13
C ILE A 122 11.68 -5.66 -6.12
N LEU A 123 11.15 -5.13 -7.23
CA LEU A 123 10.51 -5.93 -8.28
C LEU A 123 11.49 -6.91 -8.93
N GLU A 124 12.70 -6.46 -9.26
CA GLU A 124 13.77 -7.30 -9.83
C GLU A 124 14.12 -8.45 -8.87
N ARG A 125 14.45 -8.16 -7.61
CA ARG A 125 14.74 -9.19 -6.60
C ARG A 125 13.57 -10.18 -6.41
N THR A 126 12.34 -9.66 -6.40
CA THR A 126 11.14 -10.51 -6.25
C THR A 126 10.96 -11.42 -7.47
N ASN A 127 11.24 -10.91 -8.67
CA ASN A 127 11.13 -11.69 -9.91
C ASN A 127 12.23 -12.75 -9.98
N GLU A 128 13.47 -12.43 -9.64
CA GLU A 128 14.58 -13.37 -9.53
C GLU A 128 14.23 -14.52 -8.56
N GLY A 129 13.73 -14.19 -7.36
CA GLY A 129 13.30 -15.19 -6.39
C GLY A 129 12.14 -16.06 -6.88
N ARG A 130 11.21 -15.52 -7.69
CA ARG A 130 10.14 -16.31 -8.34
C ARG A 130 10.68 -17.24 -9.41
N VAL A 131 11.63 -16.79 -10.20
CA VAL A 131 12.28 -17.62 -11.24
C VAL A 131 13.02 -18.77 -10.56
N GLU A 132 13.83 -18.49 -9.54
CA GLU A 132 14.56 -19.52 -8.80
C GLU A 132 13.60 -20.55 -8.14
N ALA A 133 12.51 -20.08 -7.53
CA ALA A 133 11.52 -20.97 -6.94
C ALA A 133 10.83 -21.86 -7.98
N ARG A 134 10.55 -21.35 -9.19
CA ARG A 134 10.02 -22.16 -10.31
C ARG A 134 11.01 -23.22 -10.76
N LEU A 135 12.30 -22.88 -10.86
CA LEU A 135 13.35 -23.85 -11.20
C LEU A 135 13.47 -24.96 -10.15
N LYS A 136 13.17 -24.66 -8.88
CA LYS A 136 13.07 -25.64 -7.79
C LYS A 136 11.73 -26.40 -7.75
N GLY A 137 10.87 -26.24 -8.76
CA GLY A 137 9.57 -26.93 -8.86
C GLY A 137 8.44 -26.33 -8.00
N ILE A 138 8.64 -25.15 -7.41
CA ILE A 138 7.60 -24.50 -6.62
C ILE A 138 6.57 -23.85 -7.55
N ASN A 139 5.32 -24.31 -7.47
CA ASN A 139 4.21 -23.73 -8.19
C ASN A 139 3.55 -22.61 -7.37
N PHE A 140 3.46 -21.41 -7.96
CA PHE A 140 2.75 -20.28 -7.37
C PHE A 140 1.25 -20.33 -7.68
N GLY A 141 0.45 -19.76 -6.79
CA GLY A 141 -0.98 -19.66 -6.94
C GLY A 141 -1.74 -20.60 -6.01
N ARG A 142 -3.05 -20.66 -6.17
CA ARG A 142 -3.92 -21.53 -5.36
C ARG A 142 -3.58 -22.99 -5.66
N LYS A 143 -3.32 -23.78 -4.63
CA LYS A 143 -3.11 -25.23 -4.77
C LYS A 143 -4.34 -25.86 -5.41
N ARG A 144 -4.13 -26.76 -6.37
CA ARG A 144 -5.20 -27.53 -6.98
C ARG A 144 -5.71 -28.51 -5.93
N THR A 145 -6.96 -28.32 -5.48
CA THR A 145 -7.59 -29.17 -4.46
C THR A 145 -8.46 -30.29 -5.08
N ILE A 146 -8.64 -30.26 -6.39
CA ILE A 146 -9.48 -31.21 -7.12
C ILE A 146 -8.60 -32.34 -7.63
N ASP A 147 -8.93 -33.55 -7.18
CA ASP A 147 -8.33 -34.78 -7.66
C ASP A 147 -8.87 -35.09 -9.06
N ARG A 148 -8.08 -34.75 -10.07
CA ARG A 148 -8.47 -34.94 -11.48
C ARG A 148 -8.47 -36.43 -11.89
N GLU A 149 -7.52 -37.21 -11.37
CA GLU A 149 -7.38 -38.63 -11.69
C GLU A 149 -8.60 -39.39 -11.20
N LYS A 150 -9.07 -39.08 -10.00
CA LYS A 150 -10.31 -39.66 -9.45
C LYS A 150 -11.55 -39.33 -10.29
N ILE A 151 -11.65 -38.10 -10.83
CA ILE A 151 -12.79 -37.73 -11.69
C ILE A 151 -12.77 -38.53 -13.00
N VAL A 152 -11.58 -38.63 -13.62
CA VAL A 152 -11.40 -39.38 -14.87
C VAL A 152 -11.67 -40.88 -14.66
N SER A 153 -11.15 -41.47 -13.58
CA SER A 153 -11.37 -42.89 -13.27
C SER A 153 -12.84 -43.22 -13.03
N LEU A 154 -13.58 -42.37 -12.32
CA LEU A 154 -15.02 -42.55 -12.11
C LEU A 154 -15.79 -42.47 -13.44
N TYR A 155 -15.42 -41.57 -14.32
CA TYR A 155 -16.04 -41.43 -15.63
C TYR A 155 -15.75 -42.64 -16.52
N THR A 156 -14.50 -43.13 -16.52
CA THR A 156 -14.11 -44.36 -17.26
C THR A 156 -14.82 -45.59 -16.72
N ALA A 157 -15.17 -45.64 -15.44
CA ALA A 157 -15.99 -46.70 -14.82
C ALA A 157 -17.49 -46.57 -15.18
N GLY A 158 -17.89 -45.65 -16.08
CA GLY A 158 -19.25 -45.49 -16.56
C GLY A 158 -20.16 -44.58 -15.69
N ILE A 159 -19.60 -43.89 -14.70
CA ILE A 159 -20.37 -43.00 -13.83
C ILE A 159 -20.59 -41.67 -14.54
N GLY A 160 -21.84 -41.24 -14.67
CA GLY A 160 -22.17 -39.95 -15.34
C GLY A 160 -21.71 -38.72 -14.57
N ALA A 161 -21.42 -37.64 -15.30
CA ALA A 161 -20.86 -36.40 -14.72
C ALA A 161 -21.71 -35.80 -13.58
N THR A 162 -23.01 -35.96 -13.61
CA THR A 162 -23.91 -35.51 -12.53
C THR A 162 -23.69 -36.27 -11.24
N GLU A 163 -23.50 -37.58 -11.34
CA GLU A 163 -23.26 -38.47 -10.21
C GLU A 163 -21.85 -38.26 -9.64
N ILE A 164 -20.84 -38.07 -10.51
CA ILE A 164 -19.49 -37.68 -10.11
C ILE A 164 -19.50 -36.35 -9.32
N SER A 165 -20.28 -35.38 -9.78
CA SER A 165 -20.47 -34.09 -9.07
C SER A 165 -21.04 -34.33 -7.66
N ARG A 166 -22.04 -35.23 -7.52
CA ARG A 166 -22.66 -35.51 -6.25
C ARG A 166 -21.71 -36.25 -5.29
N GLN A 167 -20.95 -37.21 -5.77
CA GLN A 167 -20.01 -38.01 -4.96
C GLN A 167 -18.78 -37.26 -4.52
N THR A 168 -18.30 -36.29 -5.35
CA THR A 168 -17.06 -35.57 -5.10
C THR A 168 -17.28 -34.19 -4.50
N GLY A 169 -18.53 -33.69 -4.47
CA GLY A 169 -18.84 -32.30 -4.03
C GLY A 169 -18.36 -31.20 -5.00
N ILE A 170 -17.90 -31.58 -6.20
CA ILE A 170 -17.37 -30.65 -7.19
C ILE A 170 -18.51 -30.22 -8.13
N GLY A 171 -18.57 -28.92 -8.43
CA GLY A 171 -19.60 -28.39 -9.33
C GLY A 171 -19.62 -29.09 -10.70
N ARG A 172 -20.82 -29.38 -11.25
CA ARG A 172 -21.00 -30.08 -12.53
C ARG A 172 -20.22 -29.45 -13.69
N SER A 173 -20.22 -28.11 -13.77
CA SER A 173 -19.46 -27.39 -14.80
C SER A 173 -17.96 -27.68 -14.75
N THR A 174 -17.41 -27.80 -13.53
CA THR A 174 -16.00 -28.16 -13.33
C THR A 174 -15.72 -29.60 -13.73
N VAL A 175 -16.62 -30.53 -13.41
CA VAL A 175 -16.51 -31.94 -13.84
C VAL A 175 -16.48 -32.04 -15.37
N TYR A 176 -17.42 -31.42 -16.07
CA TYR A 176 -17.43 -31.39 -17.55
C TYR A 176 -16.17 -30.80 -18.13
N LYS A 177 -15.67 -29.67 -17.59
CA LYS A 177 -14.44 -29.05 -18.05
C LYS A 177 -13.24 -29.99 -17.90
N LEU A 178 -13.12 -30.66 -16.76
CA LEU A 178 -12.01 -31.60 -16.51
C LEU A 178 -12.06 -32.82 -17.43
N LEU A 179 -13.23 -33.35 -17.72
CA LEU A 179 -13.41 -34.46 -18.66
C LEU A 179 -13.06 -34.06 -20.10
N GLN A 180 -13.43 -32.85 -20.51
CA GLN A 180 -13.07 -32.30 -21.82
C GLN A 180 -11.56 -32.04 -21.95
N GLU A 181 -10.88 -31.60 -20.88
CA GLU A 181 -9.43 -31.43 -20.84
C GLU A 181 -8.67 -32.78 -20.89
N ALA A 182 -9.27 -33.86 -20.36
CA ALA A 182 -8.69 -35.21 -20.36
C ALA A 182 -8.89 -35.97 -21.68
N SER A 183 -9.83 -35.52 -22.52
CA SER A 183 -10.12 -36.08 -23.83
C SER A 183 -9.31 -35.48 -24.99
N ARG A 184 -8.44 -34.51 -24.68
CA ARG A 184 -7.51 -33.88 -25.62
C ARG A 184 -6.11 -34.40 -25.44
#